data_0b7c7eec5006702bbcf970d0d27be141
#
_entry.id   0b7c7eec5006702bbcf970d0d27be141
#
_cell.length_a   1.000
_cell.length_b   1.000
_cell.length_c   1.000
_cell.angle_alpha   90.00
_cell.angle_beta   90.00
_cell.angle_gamma   90.00
#
_symmetry.space_group_name_H-M   'P 1'
#
loop_
_entity.id
_entity.type
_entity.pdbx_description
1 polymer ?
#
loop_
_entity_poly.entity_id
_entity_poly.type
_entity_poly.pdbx_seq_one_letter_code
_entity_poly.pdbx_strand_id
1 'polypeptide(L)'
;NITEKGLINNFEFNSNSKYLNNGIINNKKFLIKNVSSEAKNSEKFKNKDTSSLVPTFQTNYTYPLQKQTNKFNYTLTPKFSLNFSTPHTKDVRKEDAKINYDNIYDINRLGLDEINEGGISATYGYEYTKTNRTNLNQQIKFGFANNLRLEENKDLPTNTNLGDKVSDFVGLFEYNPYENIKLDYSFSLKNNLVDQNYELFGFEYYLKNLTTKFEYLNENNSNTKTSYLQNITQYAFNDKNSLIFETRENKEKNFTEYYNLIYQFQNDCLTAAIEYNKEYYSDQDLKPSE
;
A
#
# COMPACT_ATOMS: atom_id res chain seq x y z
N ASN A 1 -6.31 16.18 31.91
CA ASN A 1 -7.20 15.67 30.85
C ASN A 1 -6.73 16.21 29.52
N ILE A 2 -6.50 15.30 28.55
CA ILE A 2 -6.25 15.61 27.15
C ILE A 2 -7.62 15.84 26.51
N THR A 3 -7.78 16.91 25.75
CA THR A 3 -8.98 17.16 24.95
C THR A 3 -8.55 17.46 23.52
N GLU A 4 -9.11 16.73 22.59
CA GLU A 4 -8.88 16.93 21.14
C GLU A 4 -10.22 16.92 20.42
N LYS A 5 -10.48 17.96 19.65
CA LYS A 5 -11.61 18.06 18.73
C LYS A 5 -11.08 18.44 17.36
N GLY A 6 -11.51 17.75 16.35
CA GLY A 6 -11.09 18.00 14.98
C GLY A 6 -12.27 17.94 14.03
N LEU A 7 -12.23 18.81 13.01
CA LEU A 7 -13.12 18.79 11.86
C LEU A 7 -12.25 18.76 10.61
N ILE A 8 -12.42 17.72 9.81
CA ILE A 8 -11.71 17.55 8.55
C ILE A 8 -12.72 17.57 7.43
N ASN A 9 -12.50 18.47 6.46
CA ASN A 9 -13.29 18.55 5.25
C ASN A 9 -12.36 18.40 4.05
N ASN A 10 -12.61 17.38 3.23
CA ASN A 10 -11.88 17.13 2.00
C ASN A 10 -12.81 17.42 0.81
N PHE A 11 -12.36 18.26 -0.09
CA PHE A 11 -12.99 18.45 -1.38
C PHE A 11 -12.04 17.95 -2.47
N GLU A 12 -12.47 16.94 -3.21
CA GLU A 12 -11.69 16.35 -4.30
C GLU A 12 -12.44 16.47 -5.62
N PHE A 13 -11.74 16.96 -6.64
CA PHE A 13 -12.20 17.00 -8.00
C PHE A 13 -11.26 16.19 -8.90
N ASN A 14 -11.81 15.23 -9.61
CA ASN A 14 -11.11 14.43 -10.60
C ASN A 14 -11.70 14.74 -11.99
N SER A 15 -10.86 15.23 -12.91
CA SER A 15 -11.29 15.42 -14.28
C SER A 15 -11.46 14.08 -15.00
N ASN A 16 -12.33 14.02 -16.00
CA ASN A 16 -12.33 12.93 -16.95
C ASN A 16 -10.98 12.84 -17.67
N SER A 17 -10.56 11.64 -18.04
CA SER A 17 -9.35 11.42 -18.84
C SER A 17 -9.52 12.02 -20.21
N LYS A 18 -8.55 12.85 -20.62
CA LYS A 18 -8.49 13.48 -21.94
C LYS A 18 -7.43 12.80 -22.77
N TYR A 19 -7.83 12.31 -23.94
CA TYR A 19 -6.91 11.74 -24.95
C TYR A 19 -6.34 12.88 -25.78
N LEU A 20 -5.02 12.99 -25.82
CA LEU A 20 -4.30 13.95 -26.66
C LEU A 20 -4.01 13.32 -28.03
N ASN A 21 -3.78 14.15 -29.05
CA ASN A 21 -3.61 13.72 -30.45
C ASN A 21 -2.46 12.71 -30.66
N ASN A 22 -1.48 12.68 -29.77
CA ASN A 22 -0.33 11.76 -29.82
C ASN A 22 -0.54 10.47 -29.03
N GLY A 23 -1.75 10.18 -28.53
CA GLY A 23 -2.06 8.98 -27.73
C GLY A 23 -1.77 9.10 -26.24
N ILE A 24 -1.28 10.23 -25.77
CA ILE A 24 -1.12 10.49 -24.34
C ILE A 24 -2.49 10.70 -23.71
N ILE A 25 -2.69 10.09 -22.54
CA ILE A 25 -3.88 10.27 -21.71
C ILE A 25 -3.51 11.22 -20.58
N ASN A 26 -4.26 12.29 -20.43
CA ASN A 26 -4.09 13.25 -19.34
C ASN A 26 -5.31 13.25 -18.42
N ASN A 27 -5.05 13.28 -17.12
CA ASN A 27 -6.04 13.45 -16.07
C ASN A 27 -5.54 14.49 -15.08
N LYS A 28 -6.47 15.33 -14.56
CA LYS A 28 -6.17 16.36 -13.58
C LYS A 28 -6.97 16.10 -12.31
N LYS A 29 -6.32 16.24 -11.18
CA LYS A 29 -6.93 16.12 -9.86
C LYS A 29 -6.70 17.40 -9.07
N PHE A 30 -7.67 17.75 -8.27
CA PHE A 30 -7.58 18.89 -7.37
C PHE A 30 -8.14 18.46 -6.01
N LEU A 31 -7.37 18.69 -4.95
CA LEU A 31 -7.74 18.36 -3.59
C LEU A 31 -7.59 19.59 -2.72
N ILE A 32 -8.62 19.92 -1.96
CA ILE A 32 -8.55 20.89 -0.88
C ILE A 32 -8.80 20.16 0.42
N LYS A 33 -7.83 20.20 1.32
CA LYS A 33 -8.01 19.74 2.70
C LYS A 33 -8.18 20.93 3.62
N ASN A 34 -9.27 20.94 4.36
CA ASN A 34 -9.48 21.87 5.46
C ASN A 34 -9.45 21.10 6.77
N VAL A 35 -8.51 21.44 7.63
CA VAL A 35 -8.36 20.83 8.95
C VAL A 35 -8.48 21.91 10.00
N SER A 36 -9.53 21.83 10.81
CA SER A 36 -9.76 22.71 11.96
C SER A 36 -9.65 21.88 13.24
N SER A 37 -8.87 22.31 14.21
CA SER A 37 -8.67 21.59 15.46
C SER A 37 -8.66 22.53 16.66
N GLU A 38 -9.27 22.06 17.75
CA GLU A 38 -9.19 22.62 19.11
C GLU A 38 -8.54 21.55 20.00
N ALA A 39 -7.45 21.89 20.66
CA ALA A 39 -6.77 20.93 21.53
C ALA A 39 -6.26 21.56 22.82
N LYS A 40 -6.28 20.76 23.91
CA LYS A 40 -5.64 21.08 25.20
C LYS A 40 -4.81 19.88 25.63
N ASN A 41 -3.56 20.11 26.01
CA ASN A 41 -2.62 19.09 26.48
C ASN A 41 -2.41 17.96 25.46
N SER A 42 -2.53 18.24 24.17
CA SER A 42 -2.33 17.30 23.09
C SER A 42 -0.85 17.26 22.67
N GLU A 43 -0.34 16.07 22.41
CA GLU A 43 0.96 15.91 21.76
C GLU A 43 0.85 16.04 20.22
N LYS A 44 -0.35 15.81 19.67
CA LYS A 44 -0.63 15.81 18.24
C LYS A 44 -0.98 17.19 17.70
N PHE A 45 -1.73 17.99 18.45
CA PHE A 45 -2.22 19.30 18.05
C PHE A 45 -1.69 20.42 18.94
N LYS A 46 -1.52 21.62 18.37
CA LYS A 46 -1.19 22.80 19.17
C LYS A 46 -2.31 23.09 20.16
N ASN A 47 -1.95 23.46 21.39
CA ASN A 47 -2.89 23.86 22.46
C ASN A 47 -3.60 25.18 22.16
N LYS A 48 -4.29 25.25 21.04
CA LYS A 48 -5.10 26.39 20.59
C LYS A 48 -5.97 25.99 19.40
N ASP A 49 -6.96 26.81 19.11
CA ASP A 49 -7.74 26.67 17.90
C ASP A 49 -6.87 26.94 16.69
N THR A 50 -6.88 26.01 15.75
CA THR A 50 -6.15 26.13 14.49
C THR A 50 -7.05 25.72 13.33
N SER A 51 -6.90 26.42 12.21
CA SER A 51 -7.52 26.04 10.95
C SER A 51 -6.49 26.17 9.84
N SER A 52 -6.41 25.15 9.00
CA SER A 52 -5.52 25.12 7.84
C SER A 52 -6.28 24.72 6.59
N LEU A 53 -5.97 25.37 5.49
CA LEU A 53 -6.50 25.06 4.16
C LEU A 53 -5.33 24.76 3.24
N VAL A 54 -5.28 23.53 2.73
CA VAL A 54 -4.18 23.04 1.88
C VAL A 54 -4.72 22.62 0.52
N PRO A 55 -4.61 23.47 -0.50
CA PRO A 55 -4.92 23.11 -1.87
C PRO A 55 -3.76 22.32 -2.48
N THR A 56 -4.09 21.27 -3.23
CA THR A 56 -3.16 20.47 -4.02
C THR A 56 -3.72 20.29 -5.41
N PHE A 57 -2.89 20.48 -6.41
CA PHE A 57 -3.19 20.23 -7.81
C PHE A 57 -2.24 19.15 -8.33
N GLN A 58 -2.80 18.17 -9.02
CA GLN A 58 -2.03 17.10 -9.66
C GLN A 58 -2.44 16.97 -11.13
N THR A 59 -1.46 16.76 -12.00
CA THR A 59 -1.72 16.38 -13.41
C THR A 59 -0.95 15.11 -13.73
N ASN A 60 -1.68 14.14 -14.25
CA ASN A 60 -1.17 12.81 -14.59
C ASN A 60 -1.14 12.61 -16.09
N TYR A 61 -0.08 11.99 -16.58
CA TYR A 61 0.11 11.62 -17.97
C TYR A 61 0.45 10.15 -18.05
N THR A 62 -0.24 9.43 -18.93
CA THR A 62 0.06 8.03 -19.23
C THR A 62 0.12 7.85 -20.75
N TYR A 63 1.04 7.01 -21.21
CA TYR A 63 1.22 6.74 -22.64
C TYR A 63 1.21 5.25 -22.91
N PRO A 64 0.04 4.61 -23.10
CA PRO A 64 -0.07 3.17 -23.30
C PRO A 64 0.38 2.79 -24.71
N LEU A 65 1.53 2.14 -24.82
CA LEU A 65 2.07 1.53 -26.01
C LEU A 65 1.64 0.07 -26.06
N GLN A 66 0.95 -0.34 -27.12
CA GLN A 66 0.38 -1.67 -27.23
C GLN A 66 0.95 -2.43 -28.43
N LYS A 67 1.20 -3.72 -28.24
CA LYS A 67 1.53 -4.69 -29.28
C LYS A 67 0.70 -5.94 -29.10
N GLN A 68 0.06 -6.39 -30.16
CA GLN A 68 -0.71 -7.63 -30.16
C GLN A 68 -0.01 -8.69 -31.02
N THR A 69 -0.05 -9.92 -30.54
CA THR A 69 0.32 -11.13 -31.26
C THR A 69 -0.84 -12.12 -31.26
N ASN A 70 -0.71 -13.26 -31.91
CA ASN A 70 -1.77 -14.26 -31.90
C ASN A 70 -2.11 -14.79 -30.50
N LYS A 71 -1.12 -14.84 -29.60
CA LYS A 71 -1.26 -15.41 -28.24
C LYS A 71 -1.33 -14.38 -27.13
N PHE A 72 -0.68 -13.23 -27.29
CA PHE A 72 -0.49 -12.28 -26.19
C PHE A 72 -0.76 -10.84 -26.61
N ASN A 73 -1.30 -10.08 -25.67
CA ASN A 73 -1.30 -8.62 -25.68
C ASN A 73 -0.16 -8.14 -24.79
N TYR A 74 0.60 -7.18 -25.28
CA TYR A 74 1.68 -6.51 -24.55
C TYR A 74 1.32 -5.04 -24.43
N THR A 75 1.44 -4.51 -23.24
CA THR A 75 1.24 -3.06 -22.97
C THR A 75 2.42 -2.54 -22.17
N LEU A 76 3.07 -1.50 -22.67
CA LEU A 76 4.04 -0.70 -21.92
C LEU A 76 3.46 0.67 -21.70
N THR A 77 3.31 1.09 -20.46
CA THR A 77 2.68 2.34 -20.07
C THR A 77 3.66 3.19 -19.27
N PRO A 78 4.44 4.08 -19.90
CA PRO A 78 5.11 5.16 -19.19
C PRO A 78 4.07 6.03 -18.46
N LYS A 79 4.38 6.40 -17.23
CA LYS A 79 3.54 7.21 -16.35
C LYS A 79 4.34 8.40 -15.82
N PHE A 80 3.70 9.55 -15.79
CA PHE A 80 4.28 10.77 -15.24
C PHE A 80 3.22 11.56 -14.51
N SER A 81 3.56 12.09 -13.34
CA SER A 81 2.67 12.92 -12.53
C SER A 81 3.41 14.14 -12.01
N LEU A 82 2.77 15.30 -12.07
CA LEU A 82 3.24 16.52 -11.41
C LEU A 82 2.27 16.88 -10.29
N ASN A 83 2.81 17.12 -9.11
CA ASN A 83 2.07 17.50 -7.93
C ASN A 83 2.52 18.88 -7.44
N PHE A 84 1.56 19.77 -7.23
CA PHE A 84 1.75 21.14 -6.77
C PHE A 84 0.89 21.37 -5.54
N SER A 85 1.52 21.68 -4.41
CA SER A 85 0.84 22.00 -3.16
C SER A 85 1.50 23.20 -2.49
N THR A 86 0.82 23.80 -1.52
CA THR A 86 1.44 24.82 -0.68
C THR A 86 2.69 24.22 0.01
N PRO A 87 3.77 25.01 0.20
CA PRO A 87 5.03 24.47 0.74
C PRO A 87 4.94 24.01 2.20
N HIS A 88 3.89 24.42 2.92
CA HIS A 88 3.74 24.07 4.33
C HIS A 88 3.16 22.67 4.50
N THR A 89 3.86 21.84 5.26
CA THR A 89 3.39 20.54 5.75
C THR A 89 3.42 20.54 7.27
N LYS A 90 2.39 19.97 7.92
CA LYS A 90 2.46 19.67 9.35
C LYS A 90 3.54 18.62 9.59
N ASP A 91 4.28 18.72 10.68
CA ASP A 91 5.30 17.74 11.06
C ASP A 91 4.67 16.36 11.30
N VAL A 92 4.99 15.43 10.43
CA VAL A 92 4.51 14.03 10.45
C VAL A 92 5.66 13.04 10.34
N ARG A 93 6.86 13.45 10.70
CA ARG A 93 8.06 12.61 10.61
C ARG A 93 7.95 11.28 11.34
N LYS A 94 7.13 11.22 12.38
CA LYS A 94 6.91 10.03 13.21
C LYS A 94 5.73 9.17 12.78
N GLU A 95 4.92 9.65 11.82
CA GLU A 95 3.79 8.88 11.32
C GLU A 95 4.30 7.72 10.45
N ASP A 96 3.63 6.58 10.58
CA ASP A 96 3.92 5.40 9.78
C ASP A 96 3.14 5.48 8.47
N ALA A 97 3.79 5.95 7.41
CA ALA A 97 3.23 5.98 6.07
C ALA A 97 4.09 5.15 5.13
N LYS A 98 3.45 4.36 4.28
CA LYS A 98 4.13 3.51 3.29
C LYS A 98 3.90 4.04 1.89
N ILE A 99 4.98 4.11 1.12
CA ILE A 99 4.91 4.37 -0.31
C ILE A 99 5.19 3.07 -1.04
N ASN A 100 4.31 2.72 -1.95
CA ASN A 100 4.44 1.58 -2.84
C ASN A 100 4.06 1.99 -4.26
N TYR A 101 4.12 1.05 -5.21
CA TYR A 101 3.79 1.34 -6.60
C TYR A 101 2.33 1.75 -6.79
N ASP A 102 1.41 1.25 -5.98
CA ASP A 102 -0.03 1.50 -6.13
C ASP A 102 -0.41 2.92 -5.70
N ASN A 103 0.22 3.45 -4.65
CA ASN A 103 -0.11 4.77 -4.10
C ASN A 103 0.81 5.91 -4.52
N ILE A 104 1.98 5.64 -5.12
CA ILE A 104 2.96 6.70 -5.43
C ILE A 104 2.44 7.77 -6.39
N TYR A 105 1.42 7.45 -7.21
CA TYR A 105 0.74 8.36 -8.13
C TYR A 105 -0.52 9.00 -7.54
N ASP A 106 -0.85 8.73 -6.28
CA ASP A 106 -2.03 9.32 -5.65
C ASP A 106 -1.77 10.77 -5.25
N ILE A 107 -2.84 11.59 -5.31
CA ILE A 107 -2.77 12.98 -4.85
C ILE A 107 -2.58 13.07 -3.33
N ASN A 108 -3.03 12.06 -2.58
CA ASN A 108 -2.85 11.88 -1.14
C ASN A 108 -2.11 10.57 -0.85
N ARG A 109 -0.89 10.43 -1.36
CA ARG A 109 -0.11 9.19 -1.26
C ARG A 109 0.34 8.82 0.16
N LEU A 110 0.34 9.76 1.11
CA LEU A 110 0.60 9.48 2.51
C LEU A 110 -0.56 8.74 3.20
N GLY A 111 -1.77 8.81 2.64
CA GLY A 111 -2.96 8.22 3.25
C GLY A 111 -3.41 8.88 4.57
N LEU A 112 -2.82 10.02 4.92
CA LEU A 112 -3.13 10.74 6.17
C LEU A 112 -4.29 11.70 5.94
N ASP A 113 -5.33 11.62 6.78
CA ASP A 113 -6.53 12.44 6.63
C ASP A 113 -6.30 13.91 6.94
N GLU A 114 -5.46 14.20 7.91
CA GLU A 114 -5.24 15.55 8.45
C GLU A 114 -4.19 16.35 7.70
N ILE A 115 -3.51 15.75 6.72
CA ILE A 115 -2.31 16.31 6.12
C ILE A 115 -2.33 16.12 4.63
N ASN A 116 -1.71 17.04 3.94
CA ASN A 116 -1.32 16.87 2.56
C ASN A 116 0.18 17.14 2.41
N GLU A 117 0.78 16.45 1.46
CA GLU A 117 2.18 16.64 1.11
C GLU A 117 2.39 18.01 0.49
N GLY A 118 3.14 18.89 1.19
CA GLY A 118 3.46 20.24 0.71
C GLY A 118 4.60 20.23 -0.32
N GLY A 119 4.64 21.27 -1.16
CA GLY A 119 5.70 21.51 -2.13
C GLY A 119 5.38 21.01 -3.53
N ILE A 120 6.43 20.97 -4.37
CA ILE A 120 6.34 20.58 -5.78
C ILE A 120 7.12 19.27 -5.97
N SER A 121 6.47 18.29 -6.60
CA SER A 121 7.11 17.01 -6.90
C SER A 121 6.66 16.44 -8.24
N ALA A 122 7.51 15.60 -8.81
CA ALA A 122 7.27 14.88 -10.04
C ALA A 122 7.46 13.36 -9.77
N THR A 123 6.46 12.57 -10.12
CA THR A 123 6.55 11.11 -10.08
C THR A 123 6.67 10.57 -11.51
N TYR A 124 7.61 9.69 -11.73
CA TYR A 124 7.80 9.02 -13.02
C TYR A 124 7.99 7.53 -12.84
N GLY A 125 7.63 6.79 -13.84
CA GLY A 125 7.80 5.36 -13.87
C GLY A 125 7.13 4.71 -15.06
N TYR A 126 7.03 3.41 -15.03
CA TYR A 126 6.34 2.67 -16.06
C TYR A 126 5.71 1.38 -15.53
N GLU A 127 4.77 0.88 -16.31
CA GLU A 127 4.12 -0.39 -16.10
C GLU A 127 4.20 -1.20 -17.39
N TYR A 128 4.55 -2.46 -17.27
CA TYR A 128 4.51 -3.42 -18.37
C TYR A 128 3.56 -4.55 -18.02
N THR A 129 2.68 -4.87 -18.96
CA THR A 129 1.74 -6.00 -18.83
C THR A 129 1.81 -6.89 -20.07
N LYS A 130 1.88 -8.19 -19.84
CA LYS A 130 1.72 -9.22 -20.86
C LYS A 130 0.56 -10.12 -20.47
N THR A 131 -0.49 -10.16 -21.28
CA THR A 131 -1.73 -10.90 -20.98
C THR A 131 -2.00 -11.90 -22.08
N ASN A 132 -2.37 -13.12 -21.71
CA ASN A 132 -2.79 -14.14 -22.66
C ASN A 132 -4.16 -13.76 -23.24
N ARG A 133 -4.33 -13.84 -24.58
CA ARG A 133 -5.57 -13.42 -25.24
C ARG A 133 -6.73 -14.41 -25.08
N THR A 134 -6.42 -15.69 -24.90
CA THR A 134 -7.44 -16.73 -24.69
C THR A 134 -7.79 -16.93 -23.22
N ASN A 135 -6.87 -16.57 -22.32
CA ASN A 135 -7.07 -16.62 -20.89
C ASN A 135 -6.51 -15.36 -20.23
N LEU A 136 -7.38 -14.37 -20.02
CA LEU A 136 -7.01 -13.06 -19.48
C LEU A 136 -6.47 -13.11 -18.05
N ASN A 137 -6.74 -14.21 -17.31
CA ASN A 137 -6.18 -14.40 -15.97
C ASN A 137 -4.69 -14.74 -16.00
N GLN A 138 -4.19 -15.26 -17.13
CA GLN A 138 -2.76 -15.51 -17.31
C GLN A 138 -2.04 -14.23 -17.72
N GLN A 139 -1.34 -13.66 -16.77
CA GLN A 139 -0.63 -12.40 -16.99
C GLN A 139 0.70 -12.32 -16.25
N ILE A 140 1.57 -11.48 -16.79
CA ILE A 140 2.74 -10.94 -16.10
C ILE A 140 2.56 -9.43 -16.08
N LYS A 141 2.72 -8.81 -14.93
CA LYS A 141 2.74 -7.37 -14.79
C LYS A 141 3.94 -6.98 -13.94
N PHE A 142 4.69 -5.99 -14.36
CA PHE A 142 5.66 -5.34 -13.51
C PHE A 142 5.64 -3.85 -13.74
N GLY A 143 5.97 -3.13 -12.68
CA GLY A 143 6.05 -1.69 -12.73
C GLY A 143 7.02 -1.18 -11.71
N PHE A 144 7.55 0.00 -11.96
CA PHE A 144 8.24 0.76 -10.95
C PHE A 144 8.18 2.26 -11.17
N ALA A 145 8.38 2.97 -10.08
CA ALA A 145 8.27 4.41 -10.04
C ALA A 145 9.20 5.00 -8.98
N ASN A 146 9.45 6.28 -9.16
CA ASN A 146 10.20 7.11 -8.23
C ASN A 146 9.62 8.52 -8.22
N ASN A 147 9.79 9.24 -7.12
CA ASN A 147 9.37 10.62 -6.99
C ASN A 147 10.57 11.54 -6.80
N LEU A 148 10.57 12.66 -7.52
CA LEU A 148 11.53 13.75 -7.40
C LEU A 148 10.85 14.96 -6.79
N ARG A 149 11.49 15.60 -5.82
CA ARG A 149 11.05 16.85 -5.22
C ARG A 149 11.94 18.02 -5.65
N LEU A 150 11.32 19.16 -5.85
CA LEU A 150 12.07 20.40 -6.15
C LEU A 150 12.89 20.81 -4.90
N GLU A 151 12.28 20.75 -3.73
CA GLU A 151 12.88 21.07 -2.44
C GLU A 151 12.59 19.96 -1.43
N GLU A 152 13.54 19.67 -0.56
CA GLU A 152 13.35 18.72 0.54
C GLU A 152 12.24 19.18 1.49
N ASN A 153 11.45 18.27 1.99
CA ASN A 153 10.44 18.51 3.00
C ASN A 153 10.68 17.60 4.20
N LYS A 154 11.39 18.15 5.20
CA LYS A 154 11.81 17.39 6.40
C LYS A 154 10.67 17.08 7.36
N ASP A 155 9.46 17.59 7.13
CA ASP A 155 8.28 17.33 7.94
C ASP A 155 7.51 16.08 7.51
N LEU A 156 7.94 15.44 6.42
CA LEU A 156 7.34 14.19 5.92
C LEU A 156 7.88 12.95 6.66
N PRO A 157 7.13 11.81 6.64
CA PRO A 157 7.54 10.59 7.31
C PRO A 157 8.93 10.12 6.90
N THR A 158 9.76 9.81 7.88
CA THR A 158 11.16 9.43 7.65
C THR A 158 11.33 8.01 7.14
N ASN A 159 10.30 7.19 7.26
CA ASN A 159 10.30 5.80 6.80
C ASN A 159 10.09 5.64 5.29
N THR A 160 9.76 6.71 4.56
CA THR A 160 9.42 6.65 3.13
C THR A 160 10.45 7.32 2.22
N ASN A 161 11.40 8.10 2.76
CA ASN A 161 12.28 9.02 2.02
C ASN A 161 11.53 9.95 1.03
N LEU A 162 10.21 10.07 1.18
CA LEU A 162 9.38 10.93 0.33
C LEU A 162 9.72 12.42 0.53
N GLY A 163 10.26 12.76 1.68
CA GLY A 163 10.72 14.12 2.01
C GLY A 163 12.04 14.51 1.35
N ASP A 164 12.81 13.57 0.88
CA ASP A 164 14.09 13.79 0.21
C ASP A 164 13.90 14.29 -1.23
N LYS A 165 14.95 14.83 -1.84
CA LYS A 165 14.91 15.23 -3.26
C LYS A 165 14.57 14.07 -4.18
N VAL A 166 14.95 12.86 -3.81
CA VAL A 166 14.65 11.62 -4.53
C VAL A 166 14.07 10.65 -3.52
N SER A 167 12.86 10.17 -3.74
CA SER A 167 12.22 9.18 -2.88
C SER A 167 12.83 7.79 -3.06
N ASP A 168 12.37 6.83 -2.31
CA ASP A 168 12.64 5.43 -2.59
C ASP A 168 12.14 5.04 -3.99
N PHE A 169 12.83 4.06 -4.58
CA PHE A 169 12.35 3.33 -5.75
C PHE A 169 11.32 2.30 -5.32
N VAL A 170 10.10 2.43 -5.81
CA VAL A 170 9.04 1.46 -5.54
C VAL A 170 8.72 0.64 -6.77
N GLY A 171 8.45 -0.63 -6.56
CA GLY A 171 8.09 -1.51 -7.65
C GLY A 171 7.13 -2.62 -7.25
N LEU A 172 6.51 -3.21 -8.28
CA LEU A 172 5.68 -4.38 -8.15
C LEU A 172 5.98 -5.38 -9.27
N PHE A 173 5.76 -6.65 -8.97
CA PHE A 173 5.76 -7.75 -9.91
C PHE A 173 4.59 -8.67 -9.59
N GLU A 174 3.73 -8.94 -10.57
CA GLU A 174 2.62 -9.89 -10.46
C GLU A 174 2.78 -10.94 -11.57
N TYR A 175 2.62 -12.19 -11.21
CA TYR A 175 2.72 -13.30 -12.15
C TYR A 175 1.66 -14.36 -11.89
N ASN A 176 0.75 -14.50 -12.83
CA ASN A 176 -0.33 -15.49 -12.80
C ASN A 176 -0.09 -16.47 -13.97
N PRO A 177 0.74 -17.52 -13.79
CA PRO A 177 1.03 -18.49 -14.87
C PRO A 177 -0.18 -19.34 -15.24
N TYR A 178 -1.04 -19.60 -14.27
CA TYR A 178 -2.26 -20.38 -14.38
C TYR A 178 -3.36 -19.73 -13.56
N GLU A 179 -4.62 -20.12 -13.78
CA GLU A 179 -5.78 -19.58 -13.04
C GLU A 179 -5.72 -19.85 -11.53
N ASN A 180 -5.01 -20.89 -11.14
CA ASN A 180 -4.91 -21.37 -9.76
C ASN A 180 -3.61 -20.98 -9.06
N ILE A 181 -2.73 -20.19 -9.70
CA ILE A 181 -1.47 -19.74 -9.10
C ILE A 181 -1.35 -18.23 -9.28
N LYS A 182 -1.11 -17.53 -8.18
CA LYS A 182 -0.80 -16.10 -8.19
C LYS A 182 0.46 -15.87 -7.36
N LEU A 183 1.38 -15.12 -7.93
CA LEU A 183 2.60 -14.63 -7.30
C LEU A 183 2.58 -13.10 -7.36
N ASP A 184 2.82 -12.45 -6.26
CA ASP A 184 2.99 -11.00 -6.19
C ASP A 184 4.22 -10.64 -5.35
N TYR A 185 4.89 -9.60 -5.77
CA TYR A 185 6.05 -9.05 -5.09
C TYR A 185 6.01 -7.53 -5.21
N SER A 186 6.08 -6.85 -4.08
CA SER A 186 6.21 -5.40 -4.04
C SER A 186 7.40 -5.01 -3.16
N PHE A 187 8.06 -3.92 -3.52
CA PHE A 187 9.26 -3.47 -2.83
C PHE A 187 9.44 -1.97 -2.83
N SER A 188 10.21 -1.49 -1.86
CA SER A 188 10.73 -0.13 -1.79
C SER A 188 12.22 -0.18 -1.50
N LEU A 189 13.03 0.33 -2.42
CA LEU A 189 14.48 0.41 -2.32
C LEU A 189 14.91 1.85 -2.07
N LYS A 190 15.84 2.05 -1.14
CA LYS A 190 16.44 3.36 -0.91
C LYS A 190 17.19 3.85 -2.16
N ASN A 191 17.52 5.13 -2.18
CA ASN A 191 18.21 5.79 -3.30
C ASN A 191 19.51 5.12 -3.75
N ASN A 192 20.15 4.35 -2.86
CA ASN A 192 21.34 3.58 -3.21
C ASN A 192 21.04 2.29 -3.99
N LEU A 193 19.76 1.93 -4.18
CA LEU A 193 19.26 0.74 -4.87
C LEU A 193 19.76 -0.60 -4.28
N VAL A 194 20.28 -0.58 -3.07
CA VAL A 194 20.82 -1.75 -2.36
C VAL A 194 20.02 -2.02 -1.10
N ASP A 195 19.77 -0.99 -0.30
CA ASP A 195 19.05 -1.13 0.96
C ASP A 195 17.55 -1.15 0.70
N GLN A 196 16.89 -2.14 1.27
CA GLN A 196 15.43 -2.25 1.24
C GLN A 196 14.82 -1.55 2.44
N ASN A 197 13.80 -0.73 2.21
CA ASN A 197 12.92 -0.23 3.25
C ASN A 197 11.76 -1.18 3.51
N TYR A 198 11.33 -1.87 2.44
CA TYR A 198 10.14 -2.69 2.45
C TYR A 198 10.19 -3.72 1.32
N GLU A 199 9.79 -4.95 1.62
CA GLU A 199 9.44 -5.97 0.64
C GLU A 199 8.27 -6.82 1.12
N LEU A 200 7.38 -7.13 0.21
CA LEU A 200 6.25 -8.02 0.43
C LEU A 200 6.22 -9.03 -0.71
N PHE A 201 6.26 -10.30 -0.37
CA PHE A 201 6.08 -11.39 -1.30
C PHE A 201 4.81 -12.16 -0.94
N GLY A 202 3.93 -12.34 -1.91
CA GLY A 202 2.70 -13.11 -1.82
C GLY A 202 2.71 -14.31 -2.76
N PHE A 203 2.17 -15.41 -2.29
CA PHE A 203 1.90 -16.61 -3.07
C PHE A 203 0.51 -17.13 -2.73
N GLU A 204 -0.36 -17.29 -3.74
CA GLU A 204 -1.67 -17.90 -3.59
C GLU A 204 -1.80 -19.12 -4.50
N TYR A 205 -2.34 -20.19 -3.96
CA TYR A 205 -2.63 -21.41 -4.70
C TYR A 205 -4.06 -21.89 -4.41
N TYR A 206 -4.79 -22.19 -5.48
CA TYR A 206 -6.16 -22.64 -5.44
C TYR A 206 -6.26 -24.02 -6.08
N LEU A 207 -6.73 -25.02 -5.37
CA LEU A 207 -6.96 -26.37 -5.90
C LEU A 207 -8.31 -26.88 -5.41
N LYS A 208 -9.32 -26.85 -6.28
CA LYS A 208 -10.69 -27.28 -5.94
C LYS A 208 -11.16 -26.68 -4.61
N ASN A 209 -11.08 -27.49 -3.56
CA ASN A 209 -11.56 -27.15 -2.23
C ASN A 209 -10.47 -26.58 -1.32
N LEU A 210 -9.23 -26.50 -1.79
CA LEU A 210 -8.09 -26.01 -1.02
C LEU A 210 -7.66 -24.64 -1.56
N THR A 211 -7.55 -23.67 -0.66
CA THR A 211 -6.90 -22.38 -0.90
C THR A 211 -5.77 -22.24 0.10
N THR A 212 -4.56 -21.94 -0.36
CA THR A 212 -3.45 -21.61 0.53
C THR A 212 -2.80 -20.32 0.09
N LYS A 213 -2.50 -19.45 1.06
CA LYS A 213 -1.83 -18.17 0.88
C LYS A 213 -0.63 -18.11 1.79
N PHE A 214 0.47 -17.68 1.23
CA PHE A 214 1.68 -17.33 1.96
C PHE A 214 1.99 -15.86 1.74
N GLU A 215 2.38 -15.18 2.79
CA GLU A 215 2.82 -13.79 2.74
C GLU A 215 4.10 -13.66 3.56
N TYR A 216 5.14 -13.13 2.94
CA TYR A 216 6.37 -12.76 3.60
C TYR A 216 6.53 -11.25 3.55
N LEU A 217 6.58 -10.61 4.71
CA LEU A 217 6.89 -9.20 4.87
C LEU A 217 8.26 -9.04 5.50
N ASN A 218 9.05 -8.14 4.94
CA ASN A 218 10.25 -7.62 5.58
C ASN A 218 10.24 -6.09 5.45
N GLU A 219 10.22 -5.41 6.58
CA GLU A 219 10.22 -3.96 6.70
C GLU A 219 11.35 -3.54 7.61
N ASN A 220 12.28 -2.75 7.07
CA ASN A 220 13.46 -2.28 7.79
C ASN A 220 13.71 -0.80 7.46
N ASN A 221 12.90 0.05 8.05
CA ASN A 221 13.00 1.49 7.90
C ASN A 221 13.38 2.17 9.23
N SER A 222 13.45 3.50 9.24
CA SER A 222 13.86 4.27 10.42
C SER A 222 12.91 4.14 11.62
N ASN A 223 11.64 3.79 11.38
CA ASN A 223 10.60 3.79 12.40
C ASN A 223 10.16 2.37 12.79
N THR A 224 10.29 1.42 11.87
CA THR A 224 9.74 0.08 12.01
C THR A 224 10.76 -0.97 11.57
N LYS A 225 10.89 -2.01 12.36
CA LYS A 225 11.63 -3.21 12.00
C LYS A 225 10.70 -4.40 12.24
N THR A 226 10.19 -4.96 11.16
CA THR A 226 9.21 -6.06 11.20
C THR A 226 9.50 -7.04 10.08
N SER A 227 9.62 -8.31 10.44
CA SER A 227 9.72 -9.38 9.45
C SER A 227 8.88 -10.56 9.89
N TYR A 228 7.97 -11.02 9.03
CA TYR A 228 7.14 -12.19 9.31
C TYR A 228 6.88 -13.03 8.06
N LEU A 229 6.57 -14.30 8.31
CA LEU A 229 5.98 -15.22 7.35
C LEU A 229 4.60 -15.63 7.87
N GLN A 230 3.57 -15.36 7.10
CA GLN A 230 2.18 -15.77 7.40
C GLN A 230 1.71 -16.83 6.40
N ASN A 231 0.97 -17.81 6.90
CA ASN A 231 0.22 -18.75 6.07
C ASN A 231 -1.24 -18.73 6.48
N ILE A 232 -2.12 -18.75 5.48
CA ILE A 232 -3.55 -18.97 5.64
C ILE A 232 -3.95 -20.08 4.68
N THR A 233 -4.42 -21.20 5.22
CA THR A 233 -4.87 -22.34 4.44
C THR A 233 -6.31 -22.66 4.78
N GLN A 234 -7.17 -22.65 3.79
CA GLN A 234 -8.59 -23.01 3.93
C GLN A 234 -8.90 -24.27 3.12
N TYR A 235 -9.59 -25.18 3.75
CA TYR A 235 -10.13 -26.38 3.11
C TYR A 235 -11.65 -26.40 3.25
N ALA A 236 -12.38 -26.36 2.13
CA ALA A 236 -13.83 -26.47 2.09
C ALA A 236 -14.23 -27.95 1.96
N PHE A 237 -14.87 -28.52 2.99
CA PHE A 237 -15.41 -29.87 2.94
C PHE A 237 -16.58 -29.96 1.95
N ASN A 238 -17.39 -28.89 1.92
CA ASN A 238 -18.52 -28.66 1.03
C ASN A 238 -18.86 -27.17 1.03
N ASP A 239 -19.91 -26.78 0.31
CA ASP A 239 -20.35 -25.38 0.16
C ASP A 239 -20.72 -24.67 1.48
N LYS A 240 -20.89 -25.42 2.56
CA LYS A 240 -21.34 -24.88 3.86
C LYS A 240 -20.28 -25.00 4.96
N ASN A 241 -19.30 -25.86 4.80
CA ASN A 241 -18.36 -26.20 5.88
C ASN A 241 -16.93 -26.03 5.41
N SER A 242 -16.14 -25.29 6.17
CA SER A 242 -14.71 -25.12 5.91
C SER A 242 -13.89 -25.17 7.19
N LEU A 243 -12.63 -25.52 7.04
CA LEU A 243 -11.60 -25.45 8.05
C LEU A 243 -10.54 -24.46 7.58
N ILE A 244 -10.19 -23.51 8.43
CA ILE A 244 -9.18 -22.50 8.16
C ILE A 244 -8.07 -22.69 9.18
N PHE A 245 -6.84 -22.79 8.70
CA PHE A 245 -5.63 -22.78 9.51
C PHE A 245 -4.83 -21.54 9.19
N GLU A 246 -4.48 -20.78 10.21
CA GLU A 246 -3.66 -19.58 10.10
C GLU A 246 -2.46 -19.67 11.03
N THR A 247 -1.32 -19.24 10.56
CA THR A 247 -0.11 -19.12 11.39
C THR A 247 0.72 -17.94 10.94
N ARG A 248 1.41 -17.32 11.90
CA ARG A 248 2.39 -16.26 11.62
C ARG A 248 3.65 -16.50 12.44
N GLU A 249 4.78 -16.48 11.76
CA GLU A 249 6.11 -16.59 12.34
C GLU A 249 6.82 -15.23 12.25
N ASN A 250 7.27 -14.73 13.39
CA ASN A 250 8.13 -13.56 13.46
C ASN A 250 9.55 -13.96 13.10
N LYS A 251 10.07 -13.47 11.98
CA LYS A 251 11.40 -13.80 11.46
C LYS A 251 12.53 -13.04 12.14
N GLU A 252 12.23 -11.89 12.73
CA GLU A 252 13.20 -11.11 13.52
C GLU A 252 13.58 -11.83 14.81
N LYS A 253 12.57 -12.34 15.50
CA LYS A 253 12.71 -12.96 16.82
C LYS A 253 12.71 -14.49 16.77
N ASN A 254 12.53 -15.10 15.60
CA ASN A 254 12.49 -16.55 15.35
C ASN A 254 11.51 -17.31 16.25
N PHE A 255 10.27 -16.82 16.37
CA PHE A 255 9.21 -17.52 17.08
C PHE A 255 7.87 -17.41 16.34
N THR A 256 7.00 -18.38 16.56
CA THR A 256 5.64 -18.33 16.05
C THR A 256 4.78 -17.42 16.92
N GLU A 257 4.16 -16.41 16.34
CA GLU A 257 3.32 -15.47 17.06
C GLU A 257 1.97 -16.09 17.43
N TYR A 258 1.37 -16.84 16.48
CA TYR A 258 0.10 -17.52 16.74
C TYR A 258 -0.16 -18.70 15.80
N TYR A 259 -1.07 -19.57 16.25
CA TYR A 259 -1.77 -20.58 15.47
C TYR A 259 -3.27 -20.40 15.70
N ASN A 260 -4.04 -20.27 14.61
CA ASN A 260 -5.50 -20.26 14.63
C ASN A 260 -6.02 -21.45 13.85
N LEU A 261 -6.99 -22.17 14.42
CA LEU A 261 -7.75 -23.20 13.74
C LEU A 261 -9.23 -22.87 13.87
N ILE A 262 -9.87 -22.59 12.73
CA ILE A 262 -11.25 -22.13 12.67
C ILE A 262 -12.07 -23.13 11.87
N TYR A 263 -13.06 -23.72 12.50
CA TYR A 263 -14.12 -24.43 11.78
C TYR A 263 -15.29 -23.49 11.55
N GLN A 264 -15.68 -23.30 10.29
CA GLN A 264 -16.76 -22.42 9.90
C GLN A 264 -17.90 -23.19 9.23
N PHE A 265 -19.11 -22.94 9.69
CA PHE A 265 -20.35 -23.30 9.02
C PHE A 265 -21.03 -22.05 8.48
N GLN A 266 -21.44 -22.07 7.22
CA GLN A 266 -22.16 -20.97 6.57
C GLN A 266 -23.29 -21.50 5.70
N ASN A 267 -24.46 -20.89 5.84
CA ASN A 267 -25.57 -21.05 4.92
C ASN A 267 -26.18 -19.66 4.59
N ASP A 268 -27.29 -19.64 3.85
CA ASP A 268 -27.90 -18.39 3.36
C ASP A 268 -28.31 -17.41 4.49
N CYS A 269 -28.52 -17.92 5.72
CA CYS A 269 -29.07 -17.14 6.84
C CYS A 269 -28.15 -17.09 8.06
N LEU A 270 -27.15 -17.97 8.17
CA LEU A 270 -26.33 -18.12 9.37
C LEU A 270 -24.88 -18.38 9.01
N THR A 271 -23.97 -17.65 9.67
CA THR A 271 -22.55 -18.01 9.75
C THR A 271 -22.22 -18.26 11.21
N ALA A 272 -21.67 -19.45 11.50
CA ALA A 272 -21.18 -19.85 12.82
C ALA A 272 -19.76 -20.36 12.71
N ALA A 273 -18.91 -20.02 13.67
CA ALA A 273 -17.52 -20.49 13.72
C ALA A 273 -17.15 -20.97 15.13
N ILE A 274 -16.29 -21.97 15.17
CA ILE A 274 -15.58 -22.42 16.37
C ILE A 274 -14.10 -22.17 16.10
N GLU A 275 -13.47 -21.41 16.98
CA GLU A 275 -12.07 -20.99 16.84
C GLU A 275 -11.26 -21.51 18.01
N TYR A 276 -10.12 -22.12 17.70
CA TYR A 276 -9.03 -22.41 18.62
C TYR A 276 -7.87 -21.49 18.28
N ASN A 277 -7.51 -20.62 19.21
CA ASN A 277 -6.40 -19.67 19.06
C ASN A 277 -5.33 -20.00 20.12
N LYS A 278 -4.08 -20.07 19.69
CA LYS A 278 -2.91 -20.16 20.54
C LYS A 278 -1.92 -19.08 20.16
N GLU A 279 -1.70 -18.13 21.06
CA GLU A 279 -0.76 -17.02 20.89
C GLU A 279 0.48 -17.25 21.75
N TYR A 280 1.63 -16.80 21.23
CA TYR A 280 2.91 -16.84 21.93
C TYR A 280 3.43 -15.41 22.09
N TYR A 281 3.91 -15.11 23.29
CA TYR A 281 4.46 -13.81 23.62
C TYR A 281 5.95 -13.93 23.92
N SER A 282 6.75 -13.03 23.35
CA SER A 282 8.18 -12.95 23.67
C SER A 282 8.49 -12.06 24.87
N ASP A 283 7.49 -11.35 25.39
CA ASP A 283 7.63 -10.44 26.54
C ASP A 283 7.38 -11.22 27.82
N GLN A 284 8.47 -11.59 28.50
CA GLN A 284 8.43 -12.37 29.75
C GLN A 284 7.90 -11.59 30.94
N ASP A 285 7.85 -10.26 30.87
CA ASP A 285 7.35 -9.41 31.94
C ASP A 285 5.81 -9.35 31.98
N LEU A 286 5.15 -9.60 30.84
CA LEU A 286 3.69 -9.53 30.73
C LEU A 286 3.01 -10.89 30.79
N LYS A 287 3.63 -11.96 30.27
CA LYS A 287 3.10 -13.32 30.29
C LYS A 287 4.25 -14.34 30.18
N PRO A 288 4.32 -15.36 31.06
CA PRO A 288 5.28 -16.43 30.90
C PRO A 288 5.07 -17.16 29.56
N SER A 289 6.16 -17.53 28.89
CA SER A 289 6.08 -18.40 27.71
C SER A 289 5.57 -19.78 28.15
N GLU A 290 4.43 -20.21 27.67
CA GLU A 290 3.92 -21.57 27.84
C GLU A 290 4.65 -22.54 26.89
#